data_9db5419214fa5876b0c6f4c8d128bf46
#
_entry.id   9db5419214fa5876b0c6f4c8d128bf46
#
_cell.length_a   1.000
_cell.length_b   1.000
_cell.length_c   1.000
_cell.angle_alpha   90.00
_cell.angle_beta   90.00
_cell.angle_gamma   90.00
#
_symmetry.space_group_name_H-M   'P 1'
#
loop_
_entity.id
_entity.type
_entity.pdbx_description
1 polymer ?
#
loop_
_entity_poly.entity_id
_entity_poly.type
_entity_poly.pdbx_seq_one_letter_code
_entity_poly.pdbx_strand_id
1 'polypeptide(L)'
;MITPEEYSLLLTDEVRRAVAAARGRDPLEVALDRTVPHARLVATQVKYLARAAQKLPSYAAAQCILPPLAFEQASSEACAAHKLLEGDTVLDLTCGLGADALFLSRRFRRVVTLERNEMLARVAAENFSRMGVANVDVVNASAEEYLRRDGLRFDWIYADPDRRSDKGRKLVRLEDCSPDIVALKPRLKQVSGRLCVKNSPLFDVGEALRLFPDSRVEVLSLGDECKEVVV
;
A
#
# COMPACT_ATOMS: atom_id res chain seq x y z
N MET A 1 -14.05 4.01 3.56
CA MET A 1 -13.59 3.44 2.25
C MET A 1 -14.24 4.28 1.16
N ILE A 2 -13.65 4.32 -0.04
CA ILE A 2 -14.23 4.98 -1.22
C ILE A 2 -15.37 4.13 -1.77
N THR A 3 -16.48 4.76 -2.19
CA THR A 3 -17.58 4.04 -2.84
C THR A 3 -17.36 3.89 -4.35
N PRO A 4 -18.05 2.97 -5.04
CA PRO A 4 -17.99 2.86 -6.50
C PRO A 4 -18.38 4.14 -7.22
N GLU A 5 -19.36 4.87 -6.69
CA GLU A 5 -19.83 6.17 -7.23
C GLU A 5 -18.74 7.23 -7.07
N GLU A 6 -18.15 7.36 -5.88
CA GLU A 6 -17.04 8.29 -5.63
C GLU A 6 -15.84 8.00 -6.53
N TYR A 7 -15.49 6.71 -6.70
CA TYR A 7 -14.42 6.29 -7.60
C TYR A 7 -14.72 6.71 -9.04
N SER A 8 -15.93 6.44 -9.54
CA SER A 8 -16.33 6.81 -10.89
C SER A 8 -16.27 8.32 -11.11
N LEU A 9 -16.71 9.12 -10.13
CA LEU A 9 -16.61 10.58 -10.18
C LEU A 9 -15.15 11.07 -10.23
N LEU A 10 -14.24 10.46 -9.46
CA LEU A 10 -12.82 10.82 -9.44
C LEU A 10 -12.08 10.52 -10.75
N LEU A 11 -12.68 9.71 -11.62
CA LEU A 11 -12.17 9.45 -12.97
C LEU A 11 -12.65 10.49 -14.00
N THR A 12 -13.71 11.26 -13.71
CA THR A 12 -14.24 12.25 -14.64
C THR A 12 -13.30 13.46 -14.80
N ASP A 13 -13.27 14.03 -16.00
CA ASP A 13 -12.48 15.24 -16.27
C ASP A 13 -12.99 16.44 -15.47
N GLU A 14 -14.28 16.49 -15.17
CA GLU A 14 -14.89 17.53 -14.35
C GLU A 14 -14.28 17.57 -12.95
N VAL A 15 -14.32 16.43 -12.23
CA VAL A 15 -13.79 16.34 -10.87
C VAL A 15 -12.27 16.47 -10.86
N ARG A 16 -11.56 15.90 -11.82
CA ARG A 16 -10.10 16.04 -11.96
C ARG A 16 -9.68 17.50 -12.12
N ARG A 17 -10.37 18.25 -12.99
CA ARG A 17 -10.12 19.68 -13.16
C ARG A 17 -10.47 20.47 -11.90
N ALA A 18 -11.57 20.15 -11.22
CA ALA A 18 -11.96 20.80 -9.98
C ALA A 18 -10.91 20.56 -8.86
N VAL A 19 -10.38 19.34 -8.72
CA VAL A 19 -9.29 19.03 -7.78
C VAL A 19 -8.03 19.84 -8.11
N ALA A 20 -7.65 19.90 -9.39
CA ALA A 20 -6.48 20.67 -9.84
C ALA A 20 -6.64 22.18 -9.58
N ALA A 21 -7.81 22.74 -9.88
CA ALA A 21 -8.12 24.15 -9.66
C ALA A 21 -8.20 24.54 -8.17
N ALA A 22 -8.60 23.59 -7.31
CA ALA A 22 -8.70 23.82 -5.87
C ALA A 22 -7.38 23.56 -5.12
N ARG A 23 -6.29 23.19 -5.82
CA ARG A 23 -4.99 22.91 -5.22
C ARG A 23 -4.47 24.15 -4.44
N GLY A 24 -4.07 23.92 -3.18
CA GLY A 24 -3.57 24.98 -2.29
C GLY A 24 -4.65 25.77 -1.56
N ARG A 25 -5.94 25.57 -1.87
CA ARG A 25 -7.05 26.15 -1.11
C ARG A 25 -7.26 25.39 0.20
N ASP A 26 -7.86 26.04 1.18
CA ASP A 26 -8.32 25.37 2.41
C ASP A 26 -9.40 24.32 2.05
N PRO A 27 -9.22 23.04 2.47
CA PRO A 27 -10.19 21.99 2.18
C PRO A 27 -11.59 22.26 2.73
N LEU A 28 -11.73 23.01 3.86
CA LEU A 28 -13.02 23.36 4.42
C LEU A 28 -13.73 24.39 3.53
N GLU A 29 -13.01 25.39 3.05
CA GLU A 29 -13.56 26.36 2.10
C GLU A 29 -14.02 25.69 0.81
N VAL A 30 -13.20 24.76 0.28
CA VAL A 30 -13.57 23.96 -0.91
C VAL A 30 -14.83 23.13 -0.66
N ALA A 31 -14.96 22.51 0.52
CA ALA A 31 -16.12 21.68 0.85
C ALA A 31 -17.44 22.48 0.96
N LEU A 32 -17.35 23.77 1.27
CA LEU A 32 -18.50 24.68 1.43
C LEU A 32 -18.79 25.50 0.13
N ASP A 33 -17.91 25.46 -0.84
CA ASP A 33 -18.02 26.20 -2.09
C ASP A 33 -19.04 25.53 -3.03
N ARG A 34 -20.21 26.14 -3.20
CA ARG A 34 -21.30 25.64 -4.06
C ARG A 34 -20.98 25.65 -5.54
N THR A 35 -19.92 26.34 -5.95
CA THR A 35 -19.48 26.39 -7.35
C THR A 35 -18.57 25.21 -7.72
N VAL A 36 -18.04 24.48 -6.71
CA VAL A 36 -17.20 23.31 -6.92
C VAL A 36 -18.08 22.07 -7.10
N PRO A 37 -17.98 21.34 -8.22
CA PRO A 37 -18.71 20.10 -8.41
C PRO A 37 -18.24 19.06 -7.40
N HIS A 38 -19.19 18.33 -6.79
CA HIS A 38 -18.87 17.31 -5.77
C HIS A 38 -17.95 17.83 -4.68
N ALA A 39 -18.17 19.03 -4.17
CA ALA A 39 -17.29 19.83 -3.33
C ALA A 39 -16.64 19.04 -2.17
N ARG A 40 -17.38 18.17 -1.46
CA ARG A 40 -16.82 17.33 -0.37
C ARG A 40 -15.81 16.31 -0.85
N LEU A 41 -16.05 15.69 -2.02
CA LEU A 41 -15.13 14.73 -2.63
C LEU A 41 -13.86 15.44 -3.09
N VAL A 42 -14.00 16.57 -3.78
CA VAL A 42 -12.89 17.43 -4.21
C VAL A 42 -12.07 17.90 -3.01
N ALA A 43 -12.70 18.41 -1.96
CA ALA A 43 -12.04 18.85 -0.73
C ALA A 43 -11.24 17.74 -0.07
N THR A 44 -11.78 16.52 -0.04
CA THR A 44 -11.08 15.34 0.47
C THR A 44 -9.81 15.08 -0.34
N GLN A 45 -9.87 15.06 -1.67
CA GLN A 45 -8.69 14.85 -2.50
C GLN A 45 -7.68 15.99 -2.34
N VAL A 46 -8.09 17.25 -2.31
CA VAL A 46 -7.22 18.42 -2.08
C VAL A 46 -6.46 18.26 -0.76
N LYS A 47 -7.16 17.92 0.32
CA LYS A 47 -6.56 17.67 1.64
C LYS A 47 -5.46 16.60 1.59
N TYR A 48 -5.78 15.44 0.99
CA TYR A 48 -4.85 14.31 1.00
C TYR A 48 -3.71 14.47 -0.01
N LEU A 49 -3.93 15.13 -1.13
CA LEU A 49 -2.84 15.50 -2.06
C LEU A 49 -1.85 16.49 -1.43
N ALA A 50 -2.32 17.46 -0.64
CA ALA A 50 -1.44 18.35 0.10
C ALA A 50 -0.58 17.60 1.13
N ARG A 51 -1.17 16.66 1.87
CA ARG A 51 -0.43 15.79 2.82
C ARG A 51 0.51 14.82 2.10
N ALA A 52 0.13 14.35 0.92
CA ALA A 52 0.94 13.45 0.12
C ALA A 52 2.24 14.11 -0.37
N ALA A 53 2.29 15.42 -0.50
CA ALA A 53 3.52 16.12 -0.90
C ALA A 53 4.73 15.79 0.00
N GLN A 54 4.51 15.44 1.27
CA GLN A 54 5.56 15.02 2.20
C GLN A 54 5.69 13.50 2.32
N LYS A 55 4.55 12.78 2.42
CA LYS A 55 4.55 11.32 2.68
C LYS A 55 4.71 10.48 1.42
N LEU A 56 4.06 10.89 0.33
CA LEU A 56 3.96 10.20 -0.95
C LEU A 56 4.10 11.19 -2.12
N PRO A 57 5.27 11.84 -2.29
CA PRO A 57 5.46 12.90 -3.28
C PRO A 57 5.19 12.47 -4.71
N SER A 58 5.48 11.23 -5.11
CA SER A 58 5.15 10.70 -6.44
C SER A 58 3.64 10.67 -6.68
N TYR A 59 2.85 10.29 -5.65
CA TYR A 59 1.39 10.29 -5.72
C TYR A 59 0.80 11.69 -5.83
N ALA A 60 1.39 12.65 -5.09
CA ALA A 60 0.98 14.05 -5.17
C ALA A 60 1.27 14.65 -6.55
N ALA A 61 2.44 14.36 -7.12
CA ALA A 61 2.84 14.82 -8.45
C ALA A 61 1.92 14.26 -9.56
N ALA A 62 1.58 12.98 -9.48
CA ALA A 62 0.69 12.30 -10.44
C ALA A 62 -0.81 12.55 -10.17
N GLN A 63 -1.16 13.35 -9.15
CA GLN A 63 -2.55 13.60 -8.74
C GLN A 63 -3.34 12.31 -8.52
N CYS A 64 -2.73 11.36 -7.82
CA CYS A 64 -3.31 10.07 -7.51
C CYS A 64 -4.60 10.18 -6.68
N ILE A 65 -5.45 9.17 -6.78
CA ILE A 65 -6.63 9.04 -5.92
C ILE A 65 -6.16 8.58 -4.53
N LEU A 66 -6.53 9.34 -3.50
CA LEU A 66 -6.06 9.12 -2.13
C LEU A 66 -7.24 8.90 -1.18
N PRO A 67 -7.75 7.64 -1.04
CA PRO A 67 -8.74 7.32 -0.03
C PRO A 67 -8.14 7.55 1.38
N PRO A 68 -8.85 8.26 2.27
CA PRO A 68 -8.32 8.68 3.57
C PRO A 68 -7.65 7.57 4.37
N LEU A 69 -8.36 6.46 4.61
CA LEU A 69 -7.85 5.35 5.41
C LEU A 69 -6.63 4.69 4.78
N ALA A 70 -6.68 4.43 3.47
CA ALA A 70 -5.56 3.81 2.77
C ALA A 70 -4.31 4.72 2.77
N PHE A 71 -4.49 6.04 2.64
CA PHE A 71 -3.40 6.99 2.77
C PHE A 71 -2.77 6.98 4.17
N GLU A 72 -3.58 6.97 5.23
CA GLU A 72 -3.05 6.93 6.60
C GLU A 72 -2.25 5.65 6.87
N GLN A 73 -2.70 4.52 6.34
CA GLN A 73 -2.05 3.22 6.51
C GLN A 73 -0.84 3.00 5.61
N ALA A 74 -0.74 3.69 4.49
CA ALA A 74 0.37 3.51 3.54
C ALA A 74 1.73 3.81 4.16
N SER A 75 2.76 3.08 3.74
CA SER A 75 4.16 3.43 3.96
C SER A 75 4.47 4.81 3.39
N SER A 76 5.43 5.53 3.98
CA SER A 76 6.01 6.69 3.31
C SER A 76 6.91 6.23 2.15
N GLU A 77 7.08 7.06 1.12
CA GLU A 77 8.02 6.74 0.04
C GLU A 77 9.45 6.59 0.55
N ALA A 78 9.84 7.33 1.58
CA ALA A 78 11.15 7.20 2.21
C ALA A 78 11.36 5.79 2.79
N CYS A 79 10.37 5.25 3.53
CA CYS A 79 10.44 3.90 4.07
C CYS A 79 10.37 2.83 2.96
N ALA A 80 9.49 3.02 1.96
CA ALA A 80 9.38 2.10 0.84
C ALA A 80 10.68 2.02 0.02
N ALA A 81 11.33 3.16 -0.22
CA ALA A 81 12.60 3.25 -0.96
C ALA A 81 13.77 2.54 -0.28
N HIS A 82 13.72 2.44 1.06
CA HIS A 82 14.78 1.78 1.83
C HIS A 82 14.79 0.26 1.69
N LYS A 83 13.69 -0.35 1.31
CA LYS A 83 13.59 -1.81 1.10
C LYS A 83 14.36 -2.23 -0.15
N LEU A 84 15.62 -2.65 0.05
CA LEU A 84 16.59 -2.93 -1.02
C LEU A 84 16.43 -4.33 -1.63
N LEU A 85 15.20 -4.79 -1.82
CA LEU A 85 14.91 -6.03 -2.51
C LEU A 85 15.09 -5.85 -4.03
N GLU A 86 15.67 -6.85 -4.70
CA GLU A 86 15.86 -6.82 -6.15
C GLU A 86 15.77 -8.22 -6.75
N GLY A 87 15.37 -8.32 -7.99
CA GLY A 87 15.21 -9.57 -8.73
C GLY A 87 14.38 -9.40 -10.00
N ASP A 88 14.03 -10.50 -10.60
CA ASP A 88 13.15 -10.52 -11.77
C ASP A 88 11.69 -10.32 -11.38
N THR A 89 11.22 -11.08 -10.38
CA THR A 89 9.81 -11.14 -10.02
C THR A 89 9.58 -11.05 -8.52
N VAL A 90 8.57 -10.30 -8.11
CA VAL A 90 8.13 -10.23 -6.71
C VAL A 90 6.61 -10.38 -6.61
N LEU A 91 6.16 -11.14 -5.62
CA LEU A 91 4.77 -11.22 -5.20
C LEU A 91 4.58 -10.42 -3.91
N ASP A 92 3.88 -9.31 -4.01
CA ASP A 92 3.44 -8.53 -2.86
C ASP A 92 2.03 -8.99 -2.44
N LEU A 93 1.92 -9.50 -1.21
CA LEU A 93 0.68 -10.05 -0.68
C LEU A 93 -0.31 -8.98 -0.18
N THR A 94 0.10 -7.70 -0.16
CA THR A 94 -0.57 -6.65 0.61
C THR A 94 -0.45 -5.27 -0.04
N CYS A 95 -1.05 -5.10 -1.21
CA CYS A 95 -0.95 -3.86 -2.01
C CYS A 95 -1.31 -2.60 -1.22
N GLY A 96 -2.49 -2.58 -0.58
CA GLY A 96 -3.03 -1.35 0.00
C GLY A 96 -3.13 -0.23 -1.05
N LEU A 97 -2.54 0.93 -0.74
CA LEU A 97 -2.46 2.03 -1.70
C LEU A 97 -1.37 1.82 -2.78
N GLY A 98 -0.50 0.84 -2.62
CA GLY A 98 0.56 0.48 -3.57
C GLY A 98 1.90 1.20 -3.34
N ALA A 99 2.11 1.83 -2.18
CA ALA A 99 3.34 2.59 -1.93
C ALA A 99 4.60 1.70 -1.97
N ASP A 100 4.58 0.54 -1.32
CA ASP A 100 5.69 -0.41 -1.36
C ASP A 100 5.85 -1.02 -2.77
N ALA A 101 4.74 -1.41 -3.41
CA ALA A 101 4.75 -1.97 -4.78
C ALA A 101 5.33 -0.99 -5.81
N LEU A 102 5.10 0.33 -5.66
CA LEU A 102 5.73 1.36 -6.48
C LEU A 102 7.26 1.31 -6.41
N PHE A 103 7.82 1.13 -5.22
CA PHE A 103 9.28 1.07 -5.06
C PHE A 103 9.86 -0.29 -5.47
N LEU A 104 9.11 -1.37 -5.25
CA LEU A 104 9.46 -2.69 -5.80
C LEU A 104 9.50 -2.66 -7.33
N SER A 105 8.59 -1.94 -7.99
CA SER A 105 8.57 -1.83 -9.46
C SER A 105 9.83 -1.22 -10.08
N ARG A 106 10.61 -0.48 -9.30
CA ARG A 106 11.88 0.13 -9.75
C ARG A 106 13.05 -0.86 -9.70
N ARG A 107 12.89 -2.00 -9.04
CA ARG A 107 13.94 -2.99 -8.76
C ARG A 107 13.63 -4.38 -9.30
N PHE A 108 12.39 -4.63 -9.68
CA PHE A 108 11.93 -5.89 -10.25
C PHE A 108 11.43 -5.66 -11.68
N ARG A 109 11.70 -6.61 -12.54
CA ARG A 109 11.14 -6.58 -13.90
C ARG A 109 9.63 -6.71 -13.89
N ARG A 110 9.06 -7.46 -12.93
CA ARG A 110 7.63 -7.66 -12.76
C ARG A 110 7.25 -7.71 -11.28
N VAL A 111 6.24 -6.96 -10.91
CA VAL A 111 5.60 -7.00 -9.60
C VAL A 111 4.17 -7.50 -9.76
N VAL A 112 3.78 -8.52 -9.01
CA VAL A 112 2.38 -8.89 -8.82
C VAL A 112 2.01 -8.49 -7.41
N THR A 113 0.98 -7.66 -7.26
CA THR A 113 0.54 -7.17 -5.95
C THR A 113 -0.93 -7.49 -5.72
N LEU A 114 -1.26 -7.96 -4.52
CA LEU A 114 -2.59 -8.45 -4.16
C LEU A 114 -3.32 -7.44 -3.28
N GLU A 115 -4.59 -7.19 -3.60
CA GLU A 115 -5.48 -6.38 -2.76
C GLU A 115 -6.86 -7.06 -2.67
N ARG A 116 -7.26 -7.42 -1.45
CA ARG A 116 -8.55 -8.10 -1.22
C ARG A 116 -9.77 -7.17 -1.40
N ASN A 117 -9.59 -5.88 -1.14
CA ASN A 117 -10.65 -4.90 -1.33
C ASN A 117 -10.70 -4.46 -2.79
N GLU A 118 -11.79 -4.79 -3.49
CA GLU A 118 -11.96 -4.52 -4.91
C GLU A 118 -11.78 -3.04 -5.26
N MET A 119 -12.38 -2.14 -4.48
CA MET A 119 -12.29 -0.70 -4.77
C MET A 119 -10.87 -0.17 -4.56
N LEU A 120 -10.16 -0.68 -3.55
CA LEU A 120 -8.78 -0.27 -3.31
C LEU A 120 -7.85 -0.84 -4.39
N ALA A 121 -8.08 -2.06 -4.86
CA ALA A 121 -7.36 -2.64 -6.01
C ALA A 121 -7.54 -1.79 -7.27
N ARG A 122 -8.76 -1.35 -7.57
CA ARG A 122 -9.05 -0.43 -8.70
C ARG A 122 -8.33 0.91 -8.54
N VAL A 123 -8.34 1.49 -7.33
CA VAL A 123 -7.63 2.74 -7.02
C VAL A 123 -6.12 2.56 -7.21
N ALA A 124 -5.53 1.48 -6.72
CA ALA A 124 -4.11 1.21 -6.87
C ALA A 124 -3.72 1.07 -8.36
N ALA A 125 -4.49 0.32 -9.13
CA ALA A 125 -4.27 0.15 -10.58
C ALA A 125 -4.34 1.49 -11.33
N GLU A 126 -5.35 2.32 -11.05
CA GLU A 126 -5.49 3.66 -11.63
C GLU A 126 -4.30 4.55 -11.22
N ASN A 127 -3.86 4.49 -9.97
CA ASN A 127 -2.73 5.27 -9.50
C ASN A 127 -1.43 4.85 -10.18
N PHE A 128 -1.17 3.56 -10.38
CA PHE A 128 -0.02 3.10 -11.15
C PHE A 128 -0.08 3.60 -12.60
N SER A 129 -1.25 3.58 -13.22
CA SER A 129 -1.45 4.15 -14.56
C SER A 129 -1.11 5.64 -14.59
N ARG A 130 -1.59 6.43 -13.63
CA ARG A 130 -1.28 7.88 -13.53
C ARG A 130 0.20 8.16 -13.33
N MET A 131 0.89 7.30 -12.61
CA MET A 131 2.33 7.40 -12.38
C MET A 131 3.18 6.84 -13.52
N GLY A 132 2.56 6.27 -14.59
CA GLY A 132 3.27 5.67 -15.71
C GLY A 132 3.98 4.35 -15.39
N VAL A 133 3.53 3.63 -14.35
CA VAL A 133 4.11 2.36 -13.92
C VAL A 133 3.45 1.22 -14.68
N ALA A 134 4.20 0.52 -15.52
CA ALA A 134 3.66 -0.50 -16.44
C ALA A 134 4.00 -1.94 -16.04
N ASN A 135 4.86 -2.16 -15.06
CA ASN A 135 5.34 -3.49 -14.65
C ASN A 135 4.75 -3.98 -13.32
N VAL A 136 3.63 -3.40 -12.90
CA VAL A 136 2.87 -3.79 -11.70
C VAL A 136 1.52 -4.35 -12.11
N ASP A 137 1.28 -5.61 -11.82
CA ASP A 137 -0.01 -6.29 -11.98
C ASP A 137 -0.78 -6.25 -10.65
N VAL A 138 -1.81 -5.44 -10.55
CA VAL A 138 -2.70 -5.43 -9.37
C VAL A 138 -3.76 -6.50 -9.54
N VAL A 139 -3.80 -7.44 -8.60
CA VAL A 139 -4.77 -8.55 -8.61
C VAL A 139 -5.73 -8.39 -7.43
N ASN A 140 -7.03 -8.32 -7.71
CA ASN A 140 -8.06 -8.34 -6.67
C ASN A 140 -8.25 -9.77 -6.16
N ALA A 141 -7.56 -10.10 -5.10
CA ALA A 141 -7.63 -11.38 -4.41
C ALA A 141 -7.04 -11.26 -3.00
N SER A 142 -7.44 -12.12 -2.09
CA SER A 142 -6.68 -12.33 -0.85
C SER A 142 -5.39 -13.14 -1.11
N ALA A 143 -4.43 -13.03 -0.20
CA ALA A 143 -3.20 -13.83 -0.28
C ALA A 143 -3.51 -15.34 -0.26
N GLU A 144 -4.44 -15.74 0.59
CA GLU A 144 -4.87 -17.13 0.75
C GLU A 144 -5.48 -17.69 -0.54
N GLU A 145 -6.33 -16.91 -1.22
CA GLU A 145 -6.94 -17.31 -2.51
C GLU A 145 -5.90 -17.41 -3.61
N TYR A 146 -5.05 -16.40 -3.73
CA TYR A 146 -4.04 -16.37 -4.78
C TYR A 146 -3.03 -17.50 -4.64
N LEU A 147 -2.58 -17.77 -3.42
CA LEU A 147 -1.60 -18.82 -3.12
C LEU A 147 -2.13 -20.25 -3.31
N ARG A 148 -3.43 -20.48 -3.50
CA ARG A 148 -3.98 -21.81 -3.87
C ARG A 148 -3.64 -22.21 -5.30
N ARG A 149 -3.24 -21.26 -6.15
CA ARG A 149 -2.88 -21.54 -7.55
C ARG A 149 -1.61 -22.39 -7.62
N ASP A 150 -1.60 -23.36 -8.53
CA ASP A 150 -0.43 -24.18 -8.77
C ASP A 150 0.62 -23.46 -9.63
N GLY A 151 1.85 -23.94 -9.58
CA GLY A 151 2.94 -23.47 -10.44
C GLY A 151 3.47 -22.06 -10.12
N LEU A 152 3.04 -21.43 -9.03
CA LEU A 152 3.56 -20.11 -8.65
C LEU A 152 5.05 -20.18 -8.34
N ARG A 153 5.83 -19.27 -8.94
CA ARG A 153 7.25 -19.05 -8.66
C ARG A 153 7.57 -17.57 -8.74
N PHE A 154 8.25 -17.07 -7.71
CA PHE A 154 8.73 -15.69 -7.62
C PHE A 154 10.11 -15.68 -6.97
N ASP A 155 10.94 -14.67 -7.28
CA ASP A 155 12.25 -14.51 -6.64
C ASP A 155 12.07 -14.05 -5.20
N TRP A 156 11.07 -13.21 -4.94
CA TRP A 156 10.73 -12.69 -3.63
C TRP A 156 9.23 -12.72 -3.36
N ILE A 157 8.89 -12.87 -2.08
CA ILE A 157 7.58 -12.53 -1.56
C ILE A 157 7.76 -11.35 -0.60
N TYR A 158 6.90 -10.35 -0.73
CA TYR A 158 6.78 -9.21 0.19
C TYR A 158 5.42 -9.25 0.88
N ALA A 159 5.37 -8.83 2.14
CA ALA A 159 4.12 -8.70 2.88
C ALA A 159 4.20 -7.57 3.92
N ASP A 160 3.13 -6.78 4.03
CA ASP A 160 2.84 -5.82 5.11
C ASP A 160 1.48 -6.17 5.74
N PRO A 161 1.41 -7.21 6.59
CA PRO A 161 0.15 -7.70 7.12
C PRO A 161 -0.59 -6.65 7.94
N ASP A 162 -1.89 -6.49 7.70
CA ASP A 162 -2.73 -5.56 8.45
C ASP A 162 -2.91 -6.06 9.90
N ARG A 163 -2.55 -5.22 10.84
CA ARG A 163 -2.56 -5.46 12.28
C ARG A 163 -3.87 -5.04 12.96
N ARG A 164 -4.87 -4.72 12.21
CA ARG A 164 -6.16 -4.33 12.76
C ARG A 164 -7.13 -5.50 12.64
N SER A 165 -7.69 -5.90 13.78
CA SER A 165 -8.87 -6.76 13.77
C SER A 165 -10.03 -6.01 13.08
N ASP A 166 -11.04 -6.76 12.62
CA ASP A 166 -12.29 -6.19 12.08
C ASP A 166 -12.97 -5.19 13.04
N LYS A 167 -12.61 -5.24 14.33
CA LYS A 167 -13.05 -4.31 15.39
C LYS A 167 -12.10 -3.12 15.59
N GLY A 168 -11.10 -2.91 14.72
CA GLY A 168 -10.17 -1.78 14.78
C GLY A 168 -9.12 -1.83 15.90
N ARG A 169 -8.98 -2.94 16.63
CA ARG A 169 -7.94 -3.11 17.66
C ARG A 169 -6.60 -3.40 17.00
N LYS A 170 -5.53 -2.79 17.49
CA LYS A 170 -4.16 -3.12 17.06
C LYS A 170 -3.81 -4.52 17.56
N LEU A 171 -3.42 -5.38 16.64
CA LEU A 171 -2.90 -6.70 16.94
C LEU A 171 -1.40 -6.62 17.20
N VAL A 172 -0.90 -7.42 18.14
CA VAL A 172 0.51 -7.41 18.55
C VAL A 172 1.25 -8.59 17.93
N ARG A 173 0.57 -9.73 17.76
CA ARG A 173 1.16 -10.96 17.25
C ARG A 173 0.98 -11.05 15.73
N LEU A 174 2.00 -11.58 15.05
CA LEU A 174 1.97 -11.71 13.59
C LEU A 174 0.93 -12.75 13.13
N GLU A 175 0.65 -13.75 13.95
CA GLU A 175 -0.36 -14.78 13.71
C GLU A 175 -1.81 -14.23 13.70
N ASP A 176 -2.02 -13.10 14.37
CA ASP A 176 -3.33 -12.43 14.41
C ASP A 176 -3.51 -11.41 13.28
N CYS A 177 -2.48 -11.21 12.45
CA CYS A 177 -2.52 -10.26 11.33
C CYS A 177 -3.16 -10.88 10.08
N SER A 178 -3.52 -10.06 9.11
CA SER A 178 -4.04 -10.52 7.83
C SER A 178 -3.19 -9.97 6.67
N PRO A 179 -2.65 -10.85 5.80
CA PRO A 179 -2.69 -12.31 5.89
C PRO A 179 -1.87 -12.88 7.07
N ASP A 180 -2.25 -14.06 7.56
CA ASP A 180 -1.46 -14.80 8.56
C ASP A 180 -0.22 -15.43 7.90
N ILE A 181 0.89 -14.70 7.94
CA ILE A 181 2.15 -15.10 7.32
C ILE A 181 2.71 -16.37 7.98
N VAL A 182 2.45 -16.57 9.28
CA VAL A 182 2.94 -17.75 10.02
C VAL A 182 2.24 -19.01 9.53
N ALA A 183 0.91 -18.98 9.43
CA ALA A 183 0.13 -20.10 8.89
C ALA A 183 0.44 -20.37 7.40
N LEU A 184 0.67 -19.31 6.61
CA LEU A 184 1.00 -19.41 5.18
C LEU A 184 2.44 -19.86 4.91
N LYS A 185 3.35 -19.83 5.89
CA LYS A 185 4.78 -20.08 5.73
C LYS A 185 5.13 -21.36 4.94
N PRO A 186 4.47 -22.54 5.15
CA PRO A 186 4.76 -23.72 4.35
C PRO A 186 4.50 -23.51 2.84
N ARG A 187 3.43 -22.78 2.50
CA ARG A 187 3.09 -22.47 1.11
C ARG A 187 4.02 -21.41 0.52
N LEU A 188 4.34 -20.37 1.29
CA LEU A 188 5.26 -19.32 0.85
C LEU A 188 6.63 -19.89 0.47
N LYS A 189 7.17 -20.84 1.25
CA LYS A 189 8.42 -21.54 0.93
C LYS A 189 8.39 -22.35 -0.38
N GLN A 190 7.21 -22.80 -0.81
CA GLN A 190 7.06 -23.48 -2.11
C GLN A 190 7.05 -22.49 -3.28
N VAL A 191 6.62 -21.24 -3.03
CA VAL A 191 6.46 -20.18 -4.05
C VAL A 191 7.76 -19.40 -4.22
N SER A 192 8.49 -19.13 -3.13
CA SER A 192 9.77 -18.41 -3.14
C SER A 192 10.69 -18.88 -2.03
N GLY A 193 12.00 -18.87 -2.29
CA GLY A 193 13.03 -19.06 -1.27
C GLY A 193 13.31 -17.79 -0.43
N ARG A 194 12.72 -16.64 -0.78
CA ARG A 194 12.99 -15.35 -0.15
C ARG A 194 11.69 -14.67 0.25
N LEU A 195 11.61 -14.25 1.52
CA LEU A 195 10.44 -13.59 2.10
C LEU A 195 10.89 -12.33 2.83
N CYS A 196 10.18 -11.24 2.61
CA CYS A 196 10.35 -9.99 3.34
C CYS A 196 9.01 -9.61 4.00
N VAL A 197 9.00 -9.48 5.32
CA VAL A 197 7.80 -9.12 6.09
C VAL A 197 8.04 -7.80 6.78
N LYS A 198 7.23 -6.80 6.45
CA LYS A 198 7.20 -5.53 7.16
C LYS A 198 6.29 -5.64 8.39
N ASN A 199 6.74 -5.10 9.48
CA ASN A 199 6.03 -5.13 10.75
C ASN A 199 5.98 -3.74 11.40
N SER A 200 5.16 -3.65 12.44
CA SER A 200 5.09 -2.50 13.34
C SER A 200 6.44 -2.11 13.92
N PRO A 201 6.68 -0.82 14.18
CA PRO A 201 7.81 -0.40 15.00
C PRO A 201 7.82 -1.00 16.41
N LEU A 202 6.68 -1.50 16.88
CA LEU A 202 6.54 -2.18 18.18
C LEU A 202 6.68 -3.71 18.10
N PHE A 203 7.02 -4.25 16.93
CA PHE A 203 7.23 -5.69 16.79
C PHE A 203 8.52 -6.10 17.46
N ASP A 204 8.45 -7.12 18.33
CA ASP A 204 9.58 -7.60 19.12
C ASP A 204 10.59 -8.35 18.23
N VAL A 205 11.86 -7.93 18.29
CA VAL A 205 12.94 -8.55 17.51
C VAL A 205 13.20 -9.99 17.92
N GLY A 206 13.04 -10.30 19.20
CA GLY A 206 13.16 -11.68 19.69
C GLY A 206 12.06 -12.58 19.13
N GLU A 207 10.84 -12.04 18.99
CA GLU A 207 9.73 -12.74 18.35
C GLU A 207 9.98 -12.93 16.84
N ALA A 208 10.58 -11.94 16.17
CA ALA A 208 11.01 -12.07 14.78
C ALA A 208 11.95 -13.26 14.59
N LEU A 209 12.99 -13.36 15.41
CA LEU A 209 13.97 -14.45 15.37
C LEU A 209 13.37 -15.80 15.76
N ARG A 210 12.39 -15.81 16.69
CA ARG A 210 11.66 -17.04 17.05
C ARG A 210 10.83 -17.57 15.88
N LEU A 211 10.12 -16.69 15.19
CA LEU A 211 9.27 -17.05 14.04
C LEU A 211 10.09 -17.35 12.78
N PHE A 212 11.20 -16.64 12.59
CA PHE A 212 12.06 -16.72 11.41
C PHE A 212 13.54 -16.83 11.83
N PRO A 213 14.01 -17.98 12.34
CA PRO A 213 15.33 -18.11 12.98
C PRO A 213 16.51 -17.80 12.05
N ASP A 214 16.35 -17.98 10.72
CA ASP A 214 17.39 -17.74 9.73
C ASP A 214 17.23 -16.38 9.04
N SER A 215 16.50 -15.46 9.66
CA SER A 215 16.22 -14.16 9.04
C SER A 215 17.20 -13.08 9.46
N ARG A 216 17.29 -12.05 8.61
CA ARG A 216 17.84 -10.76 8.97
C ARG A 216 16.71 -9.85 9.43
N VAL A 217 16.97 -9.10 10.51
CA VAL A 217 16.01 -8.11 11.03
C VAL A 217 16.61 -6.71 10.83
N GLU A 218 15.84 -5.83 10.23
CA GLU A 218 16.18 -4.43 10.04
C GLU A 218 15.17 -3.55 10.77
N VAL A 219 15.65 -2.55 11.50
CA VAL A 219 14.82 -1.54 12.16
C VAL A 219 14.98 -0.24 11.41
N LEU A 220 13.91 0.23 10.78
CA LEU A 220 13.91 1.48 10.03
C LEU A 220 13.43 2.63 10.89
N SER A 221 14.24 3.70 10.92
CA SER A 221 13.88 4.97 11.55
C SER A 221 13.92 6.10 10.54
N LEU A 222 13.03 7.06 10.71
CA LEU A 222 13.02 8.30 9.94
C LEU A 222 13.01 9.47 10.93
N GLY A 223 14.12 10.25 10.96
CA GLY A 223 14.39 11.15 12.05
C GLY A 223 14.56 10.35 13.35
N ASP A 224 13.95 10.83 14.42
CA ASP A 224 14.04 10.23 15.76
C ASP A 224 12.93 9.19 16.02
N GLU A 225 12.18 8.77 14.99
CA GLU A 225 11.04 7.85 15.14
C GLU A 225 11.27 6.54 14.40
N CYS A 226 11.17 5.42 15.13
CA CYS A 226 11.12 4.10 14.52
C CYS A 226 9.81 3.95 13.71
N LYS A 227 9.93 3.60 12.44
CA LYS A 227 8.79 3.51 11.51
C LYS A 227 8.34 2.08 11.27
N GLU A 228 9.27 1.16 11.12
CA GLU A 228 8.97 -0.24 10.82
C GLU A 228 10.11 -1.17 11.21
N VAL A 229 9.76 -2.42 11.46
CA VAL A 229 10.69 -3.55 11.61
C VAL A 229 10.49 -4.48 10.42
N VAL A 230 11.56 -4.74 9.68
CA VAL A 230 11.55 -5.59 8.48
C VAL A 230 12.31 -6.88 8.76
N VAL A 231 11.68 -8.00 8.44
CA VAL A 231 12.22 -9.34 8.67
C VAL A 231 12.35 -10.07 7.34
#